data_96b466c17bb8b03a4e18888f7358d0ab
#
_entry.id   96b466c17bb8b03a4e18888f7358d0ab
#
_cell.length_a   1.000
_cell.length_b   1.000
_cell.length_c   1.000
_cell.angle_alpha   90.00
_cell.angle_beta   90.00
_cell.angle_gamma   90.00
#
_symmetry.space_group_name_H-M   'P 1'
#
loop_
_entity.id
_entity.type
_entity.pdbx_description
1 polymer ?
#
loop_
_entity_poly.entity_id
_entity_poly.type
_entity_poly.pdbx_seq_one_letter_code
_entity_poly.pdbx_strand_id
1 'polypeptide(L)'
;MVGGFGDIDGKTYMFIGQQKGRNTKQRKYRNFGMANPEGYRKALRLMKLAEKFNKPIITLIDTPGAFPGLEAEERGQGEAIARNLYEMMLLKVPVVCIVIGEGASGGALGIGIGDKVLMLENTWYSVISPESCSSILWRSWDYKENAANALKLTGKDMLKNKLIDGIIKEPLGGAHAEPEKMYKKLKTEIKKIVSELESIKDEERIAIRTEKFSNMGN
;
A
#
# COMPACT_ATOMS: atom_id res chain seq x y z
N MET A 1 -4.79 -11.82 1.20
CA MET A 1 -4.15 -10.85 2.11
C MET A 1 -3.70 -11.56 3.39
N VAL A 2 -2.54 -11.25 3.92
CA VAL A 2 -1.99 -11.81 5.18
C VAL A 2 -1.81 -10.67 6.19
N GLY A 3 -1.84 -10.99 7.48
CA GLY A 3 -1.59 -10.01 8.52
C GLY A 3 -1.67 -10.61 9.91
N GLY A 4 -1.07 -9.91 10.87
CA GLY A 4 -1.01 -10.29 12.27
C GLY A 4 -0.09 -9.36 13.07
N PHE A 5 -0.06 -9.57 14.36
CA PHE A 5 0.90 -8.90 15.22
C PHE A 5 2.31 -9.43 14.99
N GLY A 6 3.28 -8.54 15.01
CA GLY A 6 4.70 -8.82 14.95
C GLY A 6 5.47 -7.87 15.85
N ASP A 7 6.66 -8.27 16.27
CA ASP A 7 7.51 -7.48 17.14
C ASP A 7 8.72 -6.91 16.40
N ILE A 8 9.05 -5.66 16.71
CA ILE A 8 10.32 -5.04 16.35
C ILE A 8 10.94 -4.46 17.61
N ASP A 9 12.03 -5.08 18.10
CA ASP A 9 12.81 -4.66 19.27
C ASP A 9 11.93 -4.43 20.52
N GLY A 10 11.05 -5.38 20.83
CA GLY A 10 10.19 -5.35 22.02
C GLY A 10 8.92 -4.49 21.86
N LYS A 11 8.71 -3.86 20.68
CA LYS A 11 7.50 -3.13 20.37
C LYS A 11 6.63 -3.90 19.38
N THR A 12 5.35 -4.07 19.72
CA THR A 12 4.39 -4.79 18.89
C THR A 12 3.75 -3.88 17.86
N TYR A 13 3.65 -4.33 16.62
CA TYR A 13 3.00 -3.69 15.47
C TYR A 13 1.97 -4.63 14.85
N MET A 14 0.97 -4.10 14.18
CA MET A 14 0.12 -4.86 13.27
C MET A 14 0.68 -4.76 11.85
N PHE A 15 1.06 -5.89 11.27
CA PHE A 15 1.47 -5.98 9.86
C PHE A 15 0.33 -6.52 9.02
N ILE A 16 0.07 -5.88 7.88
CA ILE A 16 -0.96 -6.28 6.90
C ILE A 16 -0.36 -6.13 5.50
N GLY A 17 -0.51 -7.12 4.63
CA GLY A 17 0.03 -6.99 3.28
C GLY A 17 -0.57 -7.95 2.27
N GLN A 18 -0.40 -7.62 0.99
CA GLN A 18 -0.67 -8.53 -0.10
C GLN A 18 0.45 -9.56 -0.22
N GLN A 19 0.09 -10.76 -0.62
CA GLN A 19 1.00 -11.88 -0.80
C GLN A 19 0.93 -12.39 -2.23
N LYS A 20 1.95 -12.14 -3.03
CA LYS A 20 2.03 -12.62 -4.42
C LYS A 20 2.44 -14.07 -4.57
N GLY A 21 3.36 -14.53 -3.73
CA GLY A 21 4.01 -15.83 -3.88
C GLY A 21 5.32 -15.76 -4.68
N ARG A 22 6.16 -16.79 -4.51
CA ARG A 22 7.54 -16.84 -5.04
C ARG A 22 7.67 -17.56 -6.38
N ASN A 23 6.71 -18.40 -6.75
CA ASN A 23 6.70 -19.16 -8.00
C ASN A 23 5.30 -19.15 -8.63
N THR A 24 5.18 -19.62 -9.87
CA THR A 24 3.93 -19.59 -10.65
C THR A 24 2.76 -20.30 -9.94
N LYS A 25 2.99 -21.45 -9.28
CA LYS A 25 1.95 -22.16 -8.53
C LYS A 25 1.44 -21.31 -7.35
N GLN A 26 2.35 -20.72 -6.59
CA GLN A 26 1.98 -19.84 -5.47
C GLN A 26 1.32 -18.54 -5.97
N ARG A 27 1.79 -17.96 -7.07
CA ARG A 27 1.18 -16.77 -7.67
C ARG A 27 -0.26 -17.02 -8.08
N LYS A 28 -0.55 -18.13 -8.77
CA LYS A 28 -1.93 -18.54 -9.09
C LYS A 28 -2.77 -18.71 -7.82
N TYR A 29 -2.28 -19.44 -6.83
CA TYR A 29 -2.97 -19.66 -5.55
C TYR A 29 -3.28 -18.35 -4.80
N ARG A 30 -2.42 -17.34 -4.94
CA ARG A 30 -2.53 -16.02 -4.30
C ARG A 30 -3.19 -14.95 -5.19
N ASN A 31 -3.78 -15.36 -6.33
CA ASN A 31 -4.36 -14.44 -7.33
C ASN A 31 -3.39 -13.30 -7.69
N PHE A 32 -2.09 -13.60 -7.81
CA PHE A 32 -1.04 -12.61 -8.12
C PHE A 32 -0.99 -11.40 -7.16
N GLY A 33 -1.46 -11.56 -5.94
CA GLY A 33 -1.57 -10.48 -4.96
C GLY A 33 -2.88 -9.69 -5.04
N MET A 34 -3.75 -10.01 -5.99
CA MET A 34 -5.08 -9.39 -6.11
C MET A 34 -6.03 -9.95 -5.05
N ALA A 35 -6.41 -9.11 -4.10
CA ALA A 35 -7.29 -9.53 -3.02
C ALA A 35 -8.77 -9.54 -3.47
N ASN A 36 -9.50 -10.57 -3.04
CA ASN A 36 -10.94 -10.62 -3.04
C ASN A 36 -11.52 -9.74 -1.90
N PRO A 37 -12.83 -9.44 -1.86
CA PRO A 37 -13.46 -8.61 -0.83
C PRO A 37 -13.14 -9.06 0.60
N GLU A 38 -13.06 -10.37 0.82
CA GLU A 38 -12.73 -10.96 2.12
C GLU A 38 -11.31 -10.57 2.59
N GLY A 39 -10.40 -10.31 1.66
CA GLY A 39 -9.06 -9.82 1.95
C GLY A 39 -9.08 -8.42 2.54
N TYR A 40 -9.85 -7.51 1.96
CA TYR A 40 -10.02 -6.14 2.46
C TYR A 40 -10.76 -6.11 3.79
N ARG A 41 -11.85 -6.89 3.94
CA ARG A 41 -12.57 -7.04 5.21
C ARG A 41 -11.67 -7.62 6.31
N LYS A 42 -10.82 -8.59 5.98
CA LYS A 42 -9.81 -9.12 6.91
C LYS A 42 -8.81 -8.03 7.32
N ALA A 43 -8.33 -7.22 6.37
CA ALA A 43 -7.43 -6.12 6.66
C ALA A 43 -8.07 -5.13 7.64
N LEU A 44 -9.30 -4.68 7.36
CA LEU A 44 -10.02 -3.78 8.24
C LEU A 44 -10.20 -4.36 9.65
N ARG A 45 -10.60 -5.63 9.75
CA ARG A 45 -10.72 -6.29 11.05
C ARG A 45 -9.40 -6.28 11.83
N LEU A 46 -8.27 -6.49 11.16
CA LEU A 46 -6.94 -6.43 11.79
C LEU A 46 -6.58 -4.99 12.18
N MET A 47 -6.91 -4.00 11.37
CA MET A 47 -6.69 -2.58 11.69
C MET A 47 -7.48 -2.17 12.93
N LYS A 48 -8.76 -2.55 13.02
CA LYS A 48 -9.59 -2.30 14.21
C LYS A 48 -9.08 -3.05 15.45
N LEU A 49 -8.52 -4.23 15.27
CA LEU A 49 -7.87 -4.96 16.36
C LEU A 49 -6.61 -4.23 16.85
N ALA A 50 -5.80 -3.71 15.93
CA ALA A 50 -4.64 -2.90 16.26
C ALA A 50 -5.02 -1.63 17.02
N GLU A 51 -6.04 -0.91 16.55
CA GLU A 51 -6.59 0.28 17.21
C GLU A 51 -7.06 -0.04 18.63
N LYS A 52 -7.82 -1.14 18.81
CA LYS A 52 -8.28 -1.59 20.15
C LYS A 52 -7.15 -1.82 21.14
N PHE A 53 -6.01 -2.34 20.68
CA PHE A 53 -4.84 -2.61 21.50
C PHE A 53 -3.79 -1.50 21.46
N ASN A 54 -4.11 -0.36 20.87
CA ASN A 54 -3.21 0.79 20.70
C ASN A 54 -1.86 0.38 20.09
N LYS A 55 -1.91 -0.34 18.95
CA LYS A 55 -0.71 -0.80 18.23
C LYS A 55 -0.61 -0.11 16.87
N PRO A 56 0.58 0.38 16.48
CA PRO A 56 0.81 0.95 15.16
C PRO A 56 0.54 -0.08 14.05
N ILE A 57 0.09 0.41 12.91
CA ILE A 57 -0.24 -0.39 11.74
C ILE A 57 0.79 -0.14 10.64
N ILE A 58 1.33 -1.21 10.10
CA ILE A 58 2.22 -1.19 8.93
C ILE A 58 1.54 -1.96 7.81
N THR A 59 1.26 -1.30 6.69
CA THR A 59 0.75 -2.00 5.51
C THR A 59 1.86 -2.16 4.47
N LEU A 60 1.93 -3.35 3.87
CA LEU A 60 2.90 -3.70 2.82
C LEU A 60 2.14 -3.96 1.52
N ILE A 61 2.28 -3.07 0.55
CA ILE A 61 1.51 -3.04 -0.69
C ILE A 61 2.32 -3.71 -1.79
N ASP A 62 1.77 -4.80 -2.35
CA ASP A 62 2.31 -5.48 -3.52
C ASP A 62 1.18 -6.17 -4.30
N THR A 63 0.51 -5.41 -5.16
CA THR A 63 -0.62 -5.87 -5.95
C THR A 63 -0.75 -5.15 -7.29
N PRO A 64 -1.07 -5.86 -8.38
CA PRO A 64 -1.44 -5.24 -9.66
C PRO A 64 -2.87 -4.67 -9.67
N GLY A 65 -3.63 -4.84 -8.57
CA GLY A 65 -5.00 -4.34 -8.44
C GLY A 65 -5.85 -5.18 -7.49
N ALA A 66 -7.13 -4.83 -7.35
CA ALA A 66 -8.12 -5.69 -6.73
C ALA A 66 -8.51 -6.84 -7.69
N PHE A 67 -8.94 -7.98 -7.17
CA PHE A 67 -9.38 -9.09 -8.02
C PHE A 67 -10.60 -8.68 -8.86
N PRO A 68 -10.55 -8.79 -10.20
CA PRO A 68 -11.56 -8.21 -11.09
C PRO A 68 -12.67 -9.23 -11.48
N GLY A 69 -12.77 -10.38 -10.82
CA GLY A 69 -13.72 -11.42 -11.16
C GLY A 69 -15.16 -11.07 -10.77
N LEU A 70 -16.15 -11.58 -11.54
CA LEU A 70 -17.56 -11.39 -11.29
C LEU A 70 -17.94 -11.78 -9.84
N GLU A 71 -17.43 -12.91 -9.38
CA GLU A 71 -17.65 -13.38 -8.02
C GLU A 71 -17.13 -12.42 -6.92
N ALA A 72 -16.12 -11.58 -7.22
CA ALA A 72 -15.67 -10.55 -6.30
C ALA A 72 -16.62 -9.36 -6.29
N GLU A 73 -17.12 -8.95 -7.46
CA GLU A 73 -18.13 -7.89 -7.56
C GLU A 73 -19.44 -8.28 -6.83
N GLU A 74 -19.93 -9.50 -7.03
CA GLU A 74 -21.12 -10.04 -6.36
C GLU A 74 -20.99 -10.05 -4.83
N ARG A 75 -19.76 -10.24 -4.31
CA ARG A 75 -19.48 -10.20 -2.87
C ARG A 75 -19.08 -8.81 -2.36
N GLY A 76 -19.21 -7.76 -3.18
CA GLY A 76 -19.02 -6.37 -2.80
C GLY A 76 -17.54 -5.93 -2.77
N GLN A 77 -16.81 -6.14 -3.87
CA GLN A 77 -15.40 -5.69 -3.99
C GLN A 77 -15.26 -4.18 -3.80
N GLY A 78 -16.09 -3.40 -4.48
CA GLY A 78 -16.09 -1.94 -4.38
C GLY A 78 -16.41 -1.46 -2.97
N GLU A 79 -17.43 -2.05 -2.34
CA GLU A 79 -17.80 -1.71 -0.95
C GLU A 79 -16.67 -2.01 0.03
N ALA A 80 -16.05 -3.19 -0.06
CA ALA A 80 -14.98 -3.58 0.85
C ALA A 80 -13.75 -2.66 0.75
N ILE A 81 -13.42 -2.18 -0.45
CA ILE A 81 -12.36 -1.19 -0.66
C ILE A 81 -12.80 0.17 -0.10
N ALA A 82 -13.96 0.69 -0.49
CA ALA A 82 -14.47 1.98 -0.05
C ALA A 82 -14.58 2.07 1.47
N ARG A 83 -15.06 1.00 2.10
CA ARG A 83 -15.12 0.90 3.56
C ARG A 83 -13.74 0.99 4.22
N ASN A 84 -12.74 0.32 3.64
CA ASN A 84 -11.37 0.42 4.14
C ASN A 84 -10.83 1.85 4.03
N LEU A 85 -11.03 2.52 2.89
CA LEU A 85 -10.60 3.92 2.71
C LEU A 85 -11.19 4.82 3.80
N TYR A 86 -12.49 4.73 4.03
CA TYR A 86 -13.19 5.50 5.05
C TYR A 86 -12.67 5.20 6.46
N GLU A 87 -12.60 3.93 6.84
CA GLU A 87 -12.19 3.52 8.18
C GLU A 87 -10.72 3.80 8.47
N MET A 88 -9.84 3.64 7.47
CA MET A 88 -8.41 3.96 7.61
C MET A 88 -8.18 5.44 7.88
N MET A 89 -9.01 6.31 7.29
CA MET A 89 -8.93 7.74 7.53
C MET A 89 -9.15 8.09 9.01
N LEU A 90 -9.99 7.32 9.71
CA LEU A 90 -10.42 7.57 11.09
C LEU A 90 -9.61 6.82 12.16
N LEU A 91 -8.66 5.96 11.78
CA LEU A 91 -7.86 5.19 12.74
C LEU A 91 -7.05 6.10 13.67
N LYS A 92 -7.18 5.86 14.97
CA LYS A 92 -6.52 6.63 16.03
C LYS A 92 -5.06 6.23 16.29
N VAL A 93 -4.61 5.11 15.75
CA VAL A 93 -3.22 4.65 15.86
C VAL A 93 -2.40 5.07 14.65
N PRO A 94 -1.06 5.19 14.76
CA PRO A 94 -0.20 5.42 13.61
C PRO A 94 -0.38 4.40 12.50
N VAL A 95 -0.49 4.87 11.26
CA VAL A 95 -0.62 4.02 10.05
C VAL A 95 0.48 4.40 9.06
N VAL A 96 1.36 3.45 8.76
CA VAL A 96 2.44 3.60 7.77
C VAL A 96 2.21 2.62 6.63
N CYS A 97 2.07 3.14 5.42
CA CYS A 97 1.87 2.35 4.21
C CYS A 97 3.15 2.32 3.38
N ILE A 98 3.58 1.15 2.93
CA ILE A 98 4.83 0.98 2.16
C ILE A 98 4.55 0.17 0.91
N VAL A 99 4.74 0.77 -0.25
CA VAL A 99 4.73 0.06 -1.54
C VAL A 99 6.05 -0.68 -1.68
N ILE A 100 5.99 -2.02 -1.69
CA ILE A 100 7.18 -2.89 -1.72
C ILE A 100 7.39 -3.59 -3.07
N GLY A 101 6.48 -3.39 -4.00
CA GLY A 101 6.49 -3.94 -5.34
C GLY A 101 5.56 -3.15 -6.25
N GLU A 102 4.45 -3.74 -6.64
CA GLU A 102 3.43 -3.07 -7.43
C GLU A 102 2.37 -2.44 -6.52
N GLY A 103 2.12 -1.15 -6.72
CA GLY A 103 1.03 -0.44 -6.07
C GLY A 103 -0.02 -0.01 -7.08
N ALA A 104 -1.03 -0.84 -7.36
CA ALA A 104 -1.98 -0.50 -8.41
C ALA A 104 -3.43 -0.39 -7.95
N SER A 105 -4.06 0.66 -8.45
CA SER A 105 -5.51 0.89 -8.46
C SER A 105 -6.14 0.82 -7.05
N GLY A 106 -7.43 0.55 -6.97
CA GLY A 106 -8.16 0.33 -5.74
C GLY A 106 -7.61 -0.81 -4.87
N GLY A 107 -6.90 -1.76 -5.49
CA GLY A 107 -6.21 -2.82 -4.78
C GLY A 107 -5.14 -2.33 -3.82
N ALA A 108 -4.36 -1.36 -4.24
CA ALA A 108 -3.36 -0.71 -3.41
C ALA A 108 -4.00 0.25 -2.40
N LEU A 109 -4.96 1.08 -2.87
CA LEU A 109 -5.64 2.06 -2.03
C LEU A 109 -6.37 1.42 -0.85
N GLY A 110 -6.98 0.25 -1.03
CA GLY A 110 -7.73 -0.46 0.02
C GLY A 110 -6.93 -0.78 1.29
N ILE A 111 -5.60 -0.61 1.27
CA ILE A 111 -4.72 -0.64 2.46
C ILE A 111 -3.65 0.47 2.40
N GLY A 112 -3.87 1.51 1.58
CA GLY A 112 -2.88 2.55 1.26
C GLY A 112 -3.13 3.91 1.91
N ILE A 113 -4.17 4.07 2.72
CA ILE A 113 -4.49 5.34 3.38
C ILE A 113 -3.80 5.40 4.74
N GLY A 114 -2.69 6.11 4.82
CA GLY A 114 -1.88 6.19 6.04
C GLY A 114 -1.37 7.59 6.37
N ASP A 115 -0.90 7.76 7.60
CA ASP A 115 -0.22 8.99 8.04
C ASP A 115 1.03 9.24 7.19
N LYS A 116 1.74 8.15 6.87
CA LYS A 116 2.87 8.15 5.93
C LYS A 116 2.67 7.06 4.88
N VAL A 117 2.88 7.44 3.62
CA VAL A 117 2.90 6.54 2.46
C VAL A 117 4.28 6.59 1.85
N LEU A 118 4.96 5.46 1.83
CA LEU A 118 6.34 5.33 1.35
C LEU A 118 6.39 4.36 0.17
N MET A 119 7.42 4.48 -0.63
CA MET A 119 7.73 3.52 -1.70
C MET A 119 9.18 3.02 -1.56
N LEU A 120 9.43 1.75 -1.87
CA LEU A 120 10.78 1.31 -2.16
C LEU A 120 11.24 1.93 -3.49
N GLU A 121 12.54 2.12 -3.64
CA GLU A 121 13.15 2.87 -4.76
C GLU A 121 12.78 2.31 -6.15
N ASN A 122 12.68 0.99 -6.28
CA ASN A 122 12.43 0.30 -7.55
C ASN A 122 10.98 -0.20 -7.68
N THR A 123 10.04 0.46 -7.02
CA THR A 123 8.61 0.14 -7.08
C THR A 123 7.84 1.16 -7.91
N TRP A 124 6.62 0.85 -8.27
CA TRP A 124 5.74 1.76 -8.97
C TRP A 124 4.36 1.85 -8.30
N TYR A 125 3.72 3.02 -8.45
CA TYR A 125 2.41 3.30 -7.89
C TYR A 125 1.55 3.98 -8.95
N SER A 126 0.38 3.43 -9.27
CA SER A 126 -0.47 3.96 -10.34
C SER A 126 -1.93 3.58 -10.16
N VAL A 127 -2.80 4.40 -10.71
CA VAL A 127 -4.25 4.12 -10.80
C VAL A 127 -4.54 2.96 -11.77
N ILE A 128 -3.71 2.76 -12.79
CA ILE A 128 -3.92 1.80 -13.88
C ILE A 128 -2.58 1.33 -14.45
N SER A 129 -2.53 0.16 -15.07
CA SER A 129 -1.35 -0.29 -15.82
C SER A 129 -1.15 0.54 -17.11
N PRO A 130 0.11 0.71 -17.56
CA PRO A 130 0.38 1.39 -18.85
C PRO A 130 -0.34 0.76 -20.04
N GLU A 131 -0.44 -0.57 -20.07
CA GLU A 131 -1.14 -1.31 -21.12
C GLU A 131 -2.63 -0.99 -21.14
N SER A 132 -3.27 -1.01 -19.97
CA SER A 132 -4.69 -0.66 -19.86
C SER A 132 -4.94 0.81 -20.16
N CYS A 133 -4.07 1.71 -19.70
CA CYS A 133 -4.11 3.13 -20.04
C CYS A 133 -3.99 3.35 -21.55
N SER A 134 -3.04 2.68 -22.20
CA SER A 134 -2.86 2.70 -23.64
C SER A 134 -4.11 2.23 -24.38
N SER A 135 -4.71 1.12 -23.94
CA SER A 135 -5.94 0.58 -24.53
C SER A 135 -7.11 1.57 -24.43
N ILE A 136 -7.27 2.25 -23.29
CA ILE A 136 -8.37 3.21 -23.08
C ILE A 136 -8.17 4.48 -23.92
N LEU A 137 -6.97 5.07 -23.90
CA LEU A 137 -6.71 6.36 -24.53
C LEU A 137 -6.47 6.25 -26.04
N TRP A 138 -5.77 5.22 -26.50
CA TRP A 138 -5.35 5.06 -27.90
C TRP A 138 -5.92 3.82 -28.60
N ARG A 139 -6.70 2.99 -27.89
CA ARG A 139 -7.29 1.73 -28.41
C ARG A 139 -6.26 0.75 -28.99
N SER A 140 -5.00 0.85 -28.52
CA SER A 140 -3.89 -0.03 -28.90
C SER A 140 -2.89 -0.17 -27.75
N TRP A 141 -2.19 -1.29 -27.67
CA TRP A 141 -1.08 -1.50 -26.73
C TRP A 141 0.24 -0.86 -27.21
N ASP A 142 0.32 -0.43 -28.45
CA ASP A 142 1.53 0.15 -29.05
C ASP A 142 1.99 1.42 -28.33
N TYR A 143 1.09 2.12 -27.65
CA TYR A 143 1.37 3.34 -26.90
C TYR A 143 1.65 3.14 -25.41
N LYS A 144 1.92 1.90 -24.96
CA LYS A 144 2.16 1.60 -23.54
C LYS A 144 3.34 2.36 -22.94
N GLU A 145 4.40 2.63 -23.72
CA GLU A 145 5.54 3.43 -23.28
C GLU A 145 5.14 4.91 -23.08
N ASN A 146 4.36 5.46 -23.98
CA ASN A 146 3.80 6.80 -23.87
C ASN A 146 2.89 6.89 -22.63
N ALA A 147 2.04 5.88 -22.41
CA ALA A 147 1.19 5.78 -21.23
C ALA A 147 2.01 5.72 -19.93
N ALA A 148 3.07 4.89 -19.87
CA ALA A 148 3.95 4.80 -18.71
C ALA A 148 4.61 6.15 -18.39
N ASN A 149 5.11 6.85 -19.40
CA ASN A 149 5.71 8.18 -19.25
C ASN A 149 4.70 9.23 -18.77
N ALA A 150 3.48 9.18 -19.27
CA ALA A 150 2.40 10.10 -18.89
C ALA A 150 1.89 9.84 -17.46
N LEU A 151 1.79 8.59 -17.04
CA LEU A 151 1.29 8.18 -15.72
C LEU A 151 2.23 8.57 -14.56
N LYS A 152 3.52 8.85 -14.84
CA LYS A 152 4.47 9.30 -13.80
C LYS A 152 4.51 8.39 -12.57
N LEU A 153 4.66 7.07 -12.79
CA LEU A 153 4.43 6.04 -11.77
C LEU A 153 5.63 5.69 -10.90
N THR A 154 6.80 6.33 -11.12
CA THR A 154 7.99 6.06 -10.31
C THR A 154 7.94 6.74 -8.94
N GLY A 155 8.69 6.22 -7.95
CA GLY A 155 8.77 6.84 -6.63
C GLY A 155 9.20 8.31 -6.67
N LYS A 156 10.09 8.69 -7.60
CA LYS A 156 10.51 10.07 -7.79
C LYS A 156 9.37 10.97 -8.29
N ASP A 157 8.60 10.46 -9.25
CA ASP A 157 7.44 11.19 -9.77
C ASP A 157 6.35 11.34 -8.69
N MET A 158 6.06 10.26 -7.97
CA MET A 158 5.08 10.26 -6.88
C MET A 158 5.46 11.23 -5.76
N LEU A 159 6.74 11.27 -5.38
CA LEU A 159 7.23 12.21 -4.37
C LEU A 159 7.15 13.67 -4.87
N LYS A 160 7.53 13.93 -6.13
CA LYS A 160 7.42 15.25 -6.76
C LYS A 160 5.98 15.75 -6.80
N ASN A 161 5.03 14.85 -7.08
CA ASN A 161 3.59 15.13 -7.13
C ASN A 161 2.93 15.11 -5.74
N LYS A 162 3.69 14.95 -4.65
CA LYS A 162 3.19 14.91 -3.26
C LYS A 162 2.16 13.80 -3.00
N LEU A 163 2.22 12.71 -3.76
CA LEU A 163 1.35 11.54 -3.60
C LEU A 163 1.91 10.52 -2.61
N ILE A 164 3.21 10.63 -2.29
CA ILE A 164 3.88 9.85 -1.24
C ILE A 164 4.73 10.76 -0.36
N ASP A 165 5.06 10.27 0.85
CA ASP A 165 5.81 11.02 1.85
C ASP A 165 7.33 10.74 1.78
N GLY A 166 7.75 9.68 1.10
CA GLY A 166 9.18 9.36 1.02
C GLY A 166 9.50 8.11 0.20
N ILE A 167 10.79 7.96 -0.09
CA ILE A 167 11.35 6.82 -0.82
C ILE A 167 12.38 6.12 0.07
N ILE A 168 12.25 4.82 0.23
CA ILE A 168 13.21 3.97 0.94
C ILE A 168 14.16 3.37 -0.09
N LYS A 169 15.45 3.73 -0.01
CA LYS A 169 16.48 3.22 -0.92
C LYS A 169 16.69 1.72 -0.73
N GLU A 170 16.81 1.02 -1.84
CA GLU A 170 17.09 -0.40 -1.86
C GLU A 170 18.61 -0.70 -1.92
N PRO A 171 19.05 -1.89 -1.53
CA PRO A 171 20.38 -2.38 -1.83
C PRO A 171 20.61 -2.48 -3.34
N LEU A 172 21.89 -2.51 -3.76
CA LEU A 172 22.24 -2.77 -5.14
C LEU A 172 21.66 -4.12 -5.60
N GLY A 173 20.98 -4.11 -6.75
CA GLY A 173 20.25 -5.29 -7.25
C GLY A 173 18.81 -5.43 -6.75
N GLY A 174 18.34 -4.51 -5.87
CA GLY A 174 16.96 -4.49 -5.37
C GLY A 174 16.79 -5.19 -4.01
N ALA A 175 15.62 -5.02 -3.42
CA ALA A 175 15.29 -5.56 -2.09
C ALA A 175 15.44 -7.10 -1.99
N HIS A 176 15.16 -7.81 -3.07
CA HIS A 176 15.23 -9.27 -3.13
C HIS A 176 16.64 -9.83 -3.24
N ALA A 177 17.61 -9.02 -3.71
CA ALA A 177 19.01 -9.45 -3.83
C ALA A 177 19.70 -9.51 -2.45
N GLU A 178 19.38 -8.56 -1.57
CA GLU A 178 19.95 -8.50 -0.22
C GLU A 178 18.84 -8.28 0.83
N PRO A 179 17.97 -9.27 1.07
CA PRO A 179 16.79 -9.12 1.92
C PRO A 179 17.14 -8.73 3.37
N GLU A 180 18.23 -9.24 3.93
CA GLU A 180 18.67 -8.91 5.29
C GLU A 180 19.05 -7.43 5.45
N LYS A 181 19.70 -6.84 4.43
CA LYS A 181 19.99 -5.41 4.43
C LYS A 181 18.71 -4.60 4.31
N MET A 182 17.78 -5.07 3.47
CA MET A 182 16.50 -4.40 3.30
C MET A 182 15.65 -4.45 4.57
N TYR A 183 15.59 -5.59 5.26
CA TYR A 183 14.88 -5.70 6.55
C TYR A 183 15.44 -4.74 7.60
N LYS A 184 16.77 -4.61 7.70
CA LYS A 184 17.41 -3.65 8.61
C LYS A 184 17.02 -2.20 8.29
N LYS A 185 16.99 -1.82 7.00
CA LYS A 185 16.55 -0.49 6.57
C LYS A 185 15.07 -0.25 6.90
N LEU A 186 14.18 -1.17 6.51
CA LEU A 186 12.76 -1.08 6.82
C LEU A 186 12.51 -0.95 8.32
N LYS A 187 13.18 -1.77 9.13
CA LYS A 187 13.10 -1.72 10.58
C LYS A 187 13.46 -0.32 11.11
N THR A 188 14.56 0.25 10.64
CA THR A 188 15.01 1.59 11.06
C THR A 188 14.01 2.67 10.68
N GLU A 189 13.53 2.67 9.43
CA GLU A 189 12.57 3.66 8.94
C GLU A 189 11.20 3.54 9.65
N ILE A 190 10.69 2.32 9.81
CA ILE A 190 9.43 2.09 10.52
C ILE A 190 9.51 2.61 11.96
N LYS A 191 10.57 2.27 12.68
CA LYS A 191 10.75 2.73 14.08
C LYS A 191 10.80 4.23 14.18
N LYS A 192 11.57 4.90 13.29
CA LYS A 192 11.68 6.35 13.25
C LYS A 192 10.34 7.01 13.01
N ILE A 193 9.65 6.61 11.93
CA ILE A 193 8.36 7.21 11.53
C ILE A 193 7.29 6.98 12.58
N VAL A 194 7.19 5.77 13.12
CA VAL A 194 6.18 5.48 14.15
C VAL A 194 6.45 6.28 15.42
N SER A 195 7.72 6.46 15.84
CA SER A 195 8.06 7.29 16.98
C SER A 195 7.67 8.76 16.76
N GLU A 196 7.87 9.30 15.56
CA GLU A 196 7.44 10.65 15.19
C GLU A 196 5.91 10.77 15.25
N LEU A 197 5.18 9.80 14.71
CA LEU A 197 3.71 9.81 14.68
C LEU A 197 3.08 9.65 16.06
N GLU A 198 3.71 8.89 16.96
CA GLU A 198 3.24 8.72 18.34
C GLU A 198 3.43 9.96 19.20
N SER A 199 4.29 10.91 18.80
CA SER A 199 4.42 12.19 19.49
C SER A 199 3.27 13.17 19.19
N ILE A 200 2.45 12.86 18.17
CA ILE A 200 1.31 13.67 17.74
C ILE A 200 0.03 13.11 18.39
N LYS A 201 -0.85 13.97 18.91
CA LYS A 201 -2.14 13.55 19.45
C LYS A 201 -3.02 12.89 18.39
N ASP A 202 -3.88 11.97 18.80
CA ASP A 202 -4.68 11.17 17.87
C ASP A 202 -5.57 12.02 16.97
N GLU A 203 -6.26 13.02 17.52
CA GLU A 203 -7.15 13.91 16.77
C GLU A 203 -6.37 14.77 15.77
N GLU A 204 -5.21 15.27 16.16
CA GLU A 204 -4.33 16.06 15.30
C GLU A 204 -3.75 15.20 14.17
N ARG A 205 -3.34 13.96 14.47
CA ARG A 205 -2.84 13.02 13.46
C ARG A 205 -3.90 12.66 12.43
N ILE A 206 -5.16 12.44 12.85
CA ILE A 206 -6.30 12.22 11.96
C ILE A 206 -6.55 13.46 11.08
N ALA A 207 -6.50 14.66 11.66
CA ALA A 207 -6.68 15.90 10.92
C ALA A 207 -5.60 16.08 9.84
N ILE A 208 -4.32 15.88 10.18
CA ILE A 208 -3.19 15.95 9.26
C ILE A 208 -3.34 14.92 8.13
N ARG A 209 -3.73 13.67 8.45
CA ARG A 209 -4.00 12.62 7.47
C ARG A 209 -5.12 13.04 6.51
N THR A 210 -6.23 13.53 7.04
CA THR A 210 -7.38 13.97 6.24
C THR A 210 -7.00 15.11 5.31
N GLU A 211 -6.33 16.13 5.81
CA GLU A 211 -5.86 17.28 5.04
C GLU A 211 -4.90 16.84 3.93
N LYS A 212 -3.94 15.96 4.22
CA LYS A 212 -3.02 15.42 3.21
C LYS A 212 -3.75 14.82 2.02
N PHE A 213 -4.70 13.93 2.25
CA PHE A 213 -5.44 13.29 1.14
C PHE A 213 -6.41 14.23 0.44
N SER A 214 -6.99 15.19 1.15
CA SER A 214 -7.87 16.21 0.56
C SER A 214 -7.13 17.19 -0.35
N ASN A 215 -5.84 17.40 -0.12
CA ASN A 215 -5.00 18.31 -0.92
C ASN A 215 -4.31 17.61 -2.11
N MET A 216 -4.50 16.30 -2.30
CA MET A 216 -3.94 15.58 -3.46
C MET A 216 -4.65 16.01 -4.73
N GLY A 217 -3.86 16.47 -5.73
CA GLY A 217 -4.38 16.93 -7.01
C GLY A 217 -4.70 18.43 -7.08
N ASN A 218 -4.40 19.19 -6.02
CA ASN A 218 -4.51 20.66 -5.96
C ASN A 218 -3.14 21.30 -6.10
#